data_b5539c0e16bb8a058c535920e9231b35
#
_entry.id   b5539c0e16bb8a058c535920e9231b35
#
_cell.length_a   1.000
_cell.length_b   1.000
_cell.length_c   1.000
_cell.angle_alpha   90.00
_cell.angle_beta   90.00
_cell.angle_gamma   90.00
#
_symmetry.space_group_name_H-M   'P 1'
#
loop_
_entity.id
_entity.type
_entity.pdbx_description
1 polymer ?
#
loop_
_entity_poly.entity_id
_entity_poly.type
_entity_poly.pdbx_seq_one_letter_code
_entity_poly.pdbx_strand_id
1 'polypeptide(L)'
;MHKFPWALAMLALFGASPARAAAPESAASEKPAPETPRSPDARRVIDWIAATGDNHGLPYAIVDKQAAHVFLFDARGKALADAPVLIGIAPGDDATPGVGKKSLAEIGPAEKTTPAGRFLAKFGLAAGKQRVLWVDYATSVAMHTIPKGNPKEKRRERMLSPTIDDNRITFGCINVPIAFYNRGLRPQFLKKGGYVYVLPDTKLLEAVFPPLHVQSYRKADASS
;
A
#
# COMPACT_ATOMS: atom_id res chain seq x y z
N MET A 1 40.08 47.75 61.89
CA MET A 1 40.89 47.09 62.93
C MET A 1 40.66 45.59 62.89
N HIS A 2 41.68 44.83 62.55
CA HIS A 2 42.09 43.52 63.08
C HIS A 2 41.01 42.37 62.97
N LYS A 3 41.25 41.17 62.52
CA LYS A 3 42.50 40.32 62.32
C LYS A 3 42.06 39.09 61.54
N PHE A 4 42.87 38.64 60.59
CA PHE A 4 43.00 37.25 60.14
C PHE A 4 43.46 36.33 61.26
N PRO A 5 43.24 35.01 61.30
CA PRO A 5 44.11 34.13 60.59
C PRO A 5 43.56 32.72 60.15
N TRP A 6 44.22 32.16 59.14
CA TRP A 6 44.74 30.80 58.94
C TRP A 6 43.79 29.62 58.78
N ALA A 7 43.59 29.11 57.60
CA ALA A 7 44.32 28.03 56.92
C ALA A 7 44.13 26.62 57.56
N LEU A 8 43.46 25.73 56.88
CA LEU A 8 43.89 24.33 56.79
C LEU A 8 43.42 23.75 55.43
N ALA A 9 44.40 23.47 54.59
CA ALA A 9 44.16 22.74 53.34
C ALA A 9 43.97 21.24 53.65
N MET A 10 42.84 20.69 53.27
CA MET A 10 42.65 19.23 53.14
C MET A 10 42.62 18.86 51.69
N LEU A 11 43.67 18.17 51.27
CA LEU A 11 43.85 17.58 49.95
C LEU A 11 43.01 16.32 49.87
N ALA A 12 41.85 16.39 49.19
CA ALA A 12 41.05 15.21 48.92
C ALA A 12 41.47 14.66 47.52
N LEU A 13 42.11 13.53 47.52
CA LEU A 13 42.42 12.73 46.34
C LEU A 13 41.11 12.14 45.81
N PHE A 14 40.56 12.75 44.74
CA PHE A 14 39.53 12.12 43.95
C PHE A 14 40.12 11.13 42.96
N GLY A 15 39.99 9.87 43.28
CA GLY A 15 40.26 8.77 42.34
C GLY A 15 39.31 8.83 41.15
N ALA A 16 39.85 9.13 39.98
CA ALA A 16 39.12 9.03 38.73
C ALA A 16 38.94 7.54 38.37
N SER A 17 37.72 7.02 38.49
CA SER A 17 37.36 5.74 37.87
C SER A 17 37.21 5.95 36.37
N PRO A 18 37.82 5.10 35.52
CA PRO A 18 37.57 5.18 34.07
C PRO A 18 36.13 4.78 33.76
N ALA A 19 35.38 5.71 33.19
CA ALA A 19 34.08 5.42 32.59
C ALA A 19 34.28 4.43 31.44
N ARG A 20 33.82 3.23 31.65
CA ARG A 20 33.74 2.19 30.60
C ARG A 20 32.73 2.64 29.55
N ALA A 21 33.23 3.07 28.40
CA ALA A 21 32.40 3.35 27.24
C ALA A 21 31.60 2.09 26.89
N ALA A 22 30.25 2.18 26.99
CA ALA A 22 29.38 1.17 26.49
C ALA A 22 29.52 1.13 24.95
N ALA A 23 29.90 -0.02 24.43
CA ALA A 23 29.90 -0.27 22.99
C ALA A 23 28.48 -0.09 22.44
N PRO A 24 28.29 0.46 21.23
CA PRO A 24 26.97 0.56 20.63
C PRO A 24 26.44 -0.86 20.44
N GLU A 25 25.28 -1.10 21.05
CA GLU A 25 24.51 -2.32 20.88
C GLU A 25 24.27 -2.51 19.40
N SER A 26 24.80 -3.59 18.83
CA SER A 26 24.65 -3.98 17.44
C SER A 26 23.16 -3.98 17.10
N ALA A 27 22.74 -3.09 16.20
CA ALA A 27 21.41 -3.12 15.61
C ALA A 27 21.18 -4.52 15.06
N ALA A 28 20.39 -5.31 15.76
CA ALA A 28 19.96 -6.61 15.30
C ALA A 28 19.30 -6.40 13.94
N SER A 29 19.88 -6.97 12.90
CA SER A 29 19.33 -7.04 11.56
C SER A 29 17.97 -7.75 11.68
N GLU A 30 16.91 -6.96 11.72
CA GLU A 30 15.55 -7.45 11.73
C GLU A 30 15.35 -8.24 10.43
N LYS A 31 15.21 -9.56 10.57
CA LYS A 31 14.95 -10.45 9.43
C LYS A 31 13.72 -9.91 8.70
N PRO A 32 13.80 -9.64 7.38
CA PRO A 32 12.64 -9.14 6.66
C PRO A 32 11.47 -10.08 6.88
N ALA A 33 10.30 -9.51 7.20
CA ALA A 33 9.07 -10.28 7.31
C ALA A 33 8.88 -11.10 6.02
N PRO A 34 8.37 -12.34 6.09
CA PRO A 34 8.16 -13.15 4.90
C PRO A 34 7.28 -12.36 3.93
N GLU A 35 7.79 -12.16 2.71
CA GLU A 35 7.03 -11.48 1.65
C GLU A 35 5.77 -12.31 1.34
N THR A 36 4.62 -11.63 1.27
CA THR A 36 3.38 -12.27 0.85
C THR A 36 3.55 -12.81 -0.57
N PRO A 37 3.23 -14.10 -0.83
CA PRO A 37 3.35 -14.68 -2.15
C PRO A 37 2.51 -13.93 -3.16
N ARG A 38 3.12 -13.47 -4.24
CA ARG A 38 2.43 -12.83 -5.36
C ARG A 38 1.78 -13.88 -6.25
N SER A 39 0.56 -13.65 -6.71
CA SER A 39 -0.09 -14.53 -7.67
C SER A 39 0.70 -14.61 -8.98
N PRO A 40 0.47 -15.62 -9.83
CA PRO A 40 1.05 -15.66 -11.17
C PRO A 40 0.76 -14.41 -11.99
N ASP A 41 -0.46 -13.91 -11.93
CA ASP A 41 -0.89 -12.71 -12.64
C ASP A 41 -0.21 -11.44 -12.11
N ALA A 42 -0.09 -11.31 -10.79
CA ALA A 42 0.66 -10.20 -10.20
C ALA A 42 2.13 -10.19 -10.66
N ARG A 43 2.79 -11.36 -10.71
CA ARG A 43 4.16 -11.48 -11.22
C ARG A 43 4.26 -11.08 -12.70
N ARG A 44 3.35 -11.57 -13.55
CA ARG A 44 3.33 -11.21 -14.98
C ARG A 44 3.20 -9.70 -15.20
N VAL A 45 2.33 -9.02 -14.43
CA VAL A 45 2.16 -7.57 -14.52
C VAL A 45 3.40 -6.83 -14.00
N ILE A 46 4.03 -7.28 -12.90
CA ILE A 46 5.29 -6.72 -12.41
C ILE A 46 6.39 -6.82 -13.47
N ASP A 47 6.58 -8.00 -14.06
CA ASP A 47 7.61 -8.26 -15.07
C ASP A 47 7.36 -7.40 -16.33
N TRP A 48 6.12 -7.30 -16.76
CA TRP A 48 5.73 -6.43 -17.87
C TRP A 48 6.05 -4.96 -17.60
N ILE A 49 5.67 -4.42 -16.43
CA ILE A 49 5.97 -3.04 -16.05
C ILE A 49 7.48 -2.81 -16.02
N ALA A 50 8.24 -3.74 -15.44
CA ALA A 50 9.70 -3.66 -15.37
C ALA A 50 10.36 -3.68 -16.75
N ALA A 51 9.83 -4.48 -17.68
CA ALA A 51 10.38 -4.61 -19.04
C ALA A 51 10.04 -3.42 -19.93
N THR A 52 8.87 -2.81 -19.75
CA THR A 52 8.36 -1.79 -20.68
C THR A 52 8.40 -0.36 -20.13
N GLY A 53 8.53 -0.20 -18.79
CA GLY A 53 8.40 1.11 -18.15
C GLY A 53 6.98 1.67 -18.21
N ASP A 54 5.96 0.78 -18.27
CA ASP A 54 4.55 1.20 -18.37
C ASP A 54 4.09 2.13 -17.25
N ASN A 55 4.76 2.10 -16.10
CA ASN A 55 4.56 3.04 -15.01
C ASN A 55 5.08 4.46 -15.29
N HIS A 56 5.70 4.71 -16.45
CA HIS A 56 6.24 6.02 -16.88
C HIS A 56 7.10 6.73 -15.81
N GLY A 57 7.89 5.97 -15.07
CA GLY A 57 8.75 6.52 -14.01
C GLY A 57 7.98 7.08 -12.81
N LEU A 58 6.74 6.67 -12.61
CA LEU A 58 5.93 6.98 -11.42
C LEU A 58 5.86 5.75 -10.49
N PRO A 59 5.65 5.96 -9.18
CA PRO A 59 5.36 4.86 -8.28
C PRO A 59 4.09 4.14 -8.70
N TYR A 60 3.97 2.88 -8.34
CA TYR A 60 2.78 2.12 -8.69
C TYR A 60 2.36 1.12 -7.61
N ALA A 61 1.10 0.75 -7.65
CA ALA A 61 0.53 -0.30 -6.80
C ALA A 61 -0.18 -1.34 -7.68
N ILE A 62 -0.10 -2.60 -7.28
CA ILE A 62 -0.84 -3.70 -7.91
C ILE A 62 -1.84 -4.22 -6.89
N VAL A 63 -3.11 -4.16 -7.23
CA VAL A 63 -4.22 -4.70 -6.43
C VAL A 63 -4.60 -6.05 -7.02
N ASP A 64 -4.31 -7.10 -6.30
CA ASP A 64 -4.68 -8.47 -6.64
C ASP A 64 -6.00 -8.81 -5.96
N LYS A 65 -7.10 -8.79 -6.71
CA LYS A 65 -8.43 -9.03 -6.17
C LYS A 65 -8.62 -10.48 -5.74
N GLN A 66 -7.98 -11.43 -6.44
CA GLN A 66 -8.09 -12.85 -6.12
C GLN A 66 -7.27 -13.24 -4.88
N ALA A 67 -6.27 -12.44 -4.52
CA ALA A 67 -5.53 -12.60 -3.28
C ALA A 67 -5.98 -11.64 -2.18
N ALA A 68 -6.91 -10.72 -2.49
CA ALA A 68 -7.32 -9.60 -1.63
C ALA A 68 -6.11 -8.85 -1.05
N HIS A 69 -5.13 -8.55 -1.90
CA HIS A 69 -3.84 -7.99 -1.47
C HIS A 69 -3.40 -6.84 -2.38
N VAL A 70 -2.62 -5.90 -1.83
CA VAL A 70 -1.99 -4.81 -2.59
C VAL A 70 -0.49 -4.84 -2.40
N PHE A 71 0.26 -4.67 -3.49
CA PHE A 71 1.71 -4.54 -3.52
C PHE A 71 2.08 -3.14 -4.00
N LEU A 72 2.97 -2.47 -3.27
CA LEU A 72 3.42 -1.10 -3.55
C LEU A 72 4.86 -1.09 -4.02
N PHE A 73 5.13 -0.33 -5.06
CA PHE A 73 6.45 -0.18 -5.67
C PHE A 73 6.82 1.30 -5.83
N ASP A 74 8.10 1.60 -5.75
CA ASP A 74 8.61 2.92 -6.14
C ASP A 74 8.62 3.09 -7.67
N ALA A 75 9.07 4.26 -8.12
CA ALA A 75 9.16 4.60 -9.54
C ALA A 75 10.12 3.72 -10.35
N ARG A 76 11.04 3.01 -9.68
CA ARG A 76 12.03 2.11 -10.28
C ARG A 76 11.64 0.63 -10.21
N GLY A 77 10.45 0.34 -9.67
CA GLY A 77 9.97 -1.03 -9.51
C GLY A 77 10.49 -1.75 -8.26
N LYS A 78 11.16 -1.05 -7.33
CA LYS A 78 11.55 -1.61 -6.05
C LYS A 78 10.30 -1.80 -5.18
N ALA A 79 10.08 -3.01 -4.67
CA ALA A 79 9.02 -3.29 -3.71
C ALA A 79 9.25 -2.52 -2.41
N LEU A 80 8.20 -1.84 -1.92
CA LEU A 80 8.23 -0.99 -0.74
C LEU A 80 7.40 -1.54 0.42
N ALA A 81 6.22 -2.06 0.11
CA ALA A 81 5.28 -2.56 1.10
C ALA A 81 4.21 -3.42 0.42
N ASP A 82 3.53 -4.22 1.21
CA ASP A 82 2.33 -4.94 0.82
C ASP A 82 1.32 -4.96 1.98
N ALA A 83 0.06 -5.22 1.68
CA ALA A 83 -1.00 -5.27 2.69
C ALA A 83 -2.25 -5.98 2.18
N PRO A 84 -3.04 -6.62 3.08
CA PRO A 84 -4.39 -7.06 2.74
C PRO A 84 -5.30 -5.87 2.45
N VAL A 85 -6.31 -6.07 1.62
CA VAL A 85 -7.29 -5.04 1.25
C VAL A 85 -8.73 -5.51 1.44
N LEU A 86 -9.66 -4.54 1.58
CA LEU A 86 -11.08 -4.78 1.34
C LEU A 86 -11.44 -4.19 -0.02
N ILE A 87 -12.26 -4.91 -0.77
CA ILE A 87 -12.67 -4.58 -2.13
C ILE A 87 -14.20 -4.64 -2.29
N GLY A 88 -14.66 -4.35 -3.48
CA GLY A 88 -16.08 -4.39 -3.84
C GLY A 88 -16.74 -5.72 -3.50
N ILE A 89 -17.97 -5.64 -2.99
CA ILE A 89 -18.74 -6.83 -2.59
C ILE A 89 -19.09 -7.72 -3.79
N ALA A 90 -19.31 -7.11 -4.96
CA ALA A 90 -19.60 -7.84 -6.18
C ALA A 90 -18.30 -8.28 -6.89
N PRO A 91 -18.12 -9.57 -7.18
CA PRO A 91 -17.10 -10.02 -8.11
C PRO A 91 -17.32 -9.38 -9.49
N GLY A 92 -16.25 -9.24 -10.25
CA GLY A 92 -16.30 -8.70 -11.60
C GLY A 92 -15.22 -7.66 -11.88
N ASP A 93 -15.15 -7.22 -13.14
CA ASP A 93 -14.04 -6.45 -13.66
C ASP A 93 -14.47 -5.12 -14.29
N ASP A 94 -15.76 -4.93 -14.51
CA ASP A 94 -16.28 -3.71 -15.09
C ASP A 94 -17.09 -2.91 -14.07
N ALA A 95 -16.92 -1.60 -14.09
CA ALA A 95 -17.81 -0.72 -13.36
C ALA A 95 -19.14 -0.60 -14.13
N THR A 96 -20.26 -0.63 -13.41
CA THR A 96 -21.57 -0.36 -14.02
C THR A 96 -21.59 1.05 -14.61
N PRO A 97 -22.03 1.24 -15.87
CA PRO A 97 -22.14 2.54 -16.48
C PRO A 97 -22.94 3.52 -15.61
N GLY A 98 -22.35 4.68 -15.34
CA GLY A 98 -23.01 5.74 -14.54
C GLY A 98 -22.96 5.55 -13.03
N VAL A 99 -22.37 4.46 -12.50
CA VAL A 99 -22.32 4.18 -11.05
C VAL A 99 -21.69 5.31 -10.25
N GLY A 100 -20.67 5.99 -10.80
CA GLY A 100 -19.98 7.09 -10.11
C GLY A 100 -20.85 8.34 -9.90
N LYS A 101 -22.02 8.45 -10.52
CA LYS A 101 -22.98 9.55 -10.34
C LYS A 101 -24.09 9.20 -9.34
N LYS A 102 -24.21 7.94 -8.93
CA LYS A 102 -25.20 7.48 -7.96
C LYS A 102 -24.82 7.84 -6.55
N SER A 103 -25.81 8.12 -5.71
CA SER A 103 -25.62 8.11 -4.27
C SER A 103 -25.36 6.66 -3.78
N LEU A 104 -24.71 6.49 -2.62
CA LEU A 104 -24.43 5.16 -2.08
C LEU A 104 -25.70 4.32 -1.86
N ALA A 105 -26.82 4.97 -1.58
CA ALA A 105 -28.10 4.29 -1.39
C ALA A 105 -28.69 3.70 -2.69
N GLU A 106 -28.33 4.29 -3.85
CA GLU A 106 -28.82 3.87 -5.17
C GLU A 106 -27.93 2.80 -5.80
N ILE A 107 -26.73 2.53 -5.25
CA ILE A 107 -25.84 1.51 -5.77
C ILE A 107 -26.31 0.14 -5.32
N GLY A 108 -26.82 -0.65 -6.27
CA GLY A 108 -27.28 -2.02 -6.03
C GLY A 108 -26.12 -2.98 -5.70
N PRO A 109 -26.41 -4.14 -5.11
CA PRO A 109 -25.36 -5.11 -4.73
C PRO A 109 -24.43 -5.50 -5.89
N ALA A 110 -24.97 -5.75 -7.08
CA ALA A 110 -24.22 -6.15 -8.27
C ALA A 110 -23.33 -5.03 -8.86
N GLU A 111 -23.59 -3.78 -8.49
CA GLU A 111 -22.84 -2.62 -8.98
C GLU A 111 -21.62 -2.27 -8.09
N LYS A 112 -21.48 -2.93 -6.95
CA LYS A 112 -20.43 -2.68 -5.96
C LYS A 112 -19.12 -3.39 -6.32
N THR A 113 -18.65 -3.16 -7.54
CA THR A 113 -17.47 -3.83 -8.11
C THR A 113 -16.24 -2.92 -8.01
N THR A 114 -15.09 -3.50 -7.68
CA THR A 114 -13.79 -2.86 -7.89
C THR A 114 -13.34 -3.16 -9.32
N PRO A 115 -13.39 -2.19 -10.25
CA PRO A 115 -13.08 -2.46 -11.65
C PRO A 115 -11.62 -2.80 -11.85
N ALA A 116 -11.35 -3.73 -12.77
CA ALA A 116 -10.00 -4.07 -13.20
C ALA A 116 -9.47 -3.09 -14.24
N GLY A 117 -8.17 -2.87 -14.27
CA GLY A 117 -7.56 -1.97 -15.25
C GLY A 117 -6.31 -1.27 -14.74
N ARG A 118 -5.79 -0.38 -15.58
CA ARG A 118 -4.66 0.50 -15.32
C ARG A 118 -5.14 1.93 -15.13
N PHE A 119 -4.90 2.51 -13.97
CA PHE A 119 -5.44 3.81 -13.59
C PHE A 119 -4.32 4.76 -13.17
N LEU A 120 -4.32 6.00 -13.68
CA LEU A 120 -3.47 7.07 -13.16
C LEU A 120 -4.13 7.68 -11.93
N ALA A 121 -3.70 7.24 -10.77
CA ALA A 121 -4.28 7.61 -9.48
C ALA A 121 -3.65 8.89 -8.91
N LYS A 122 -4.49 9.76 -8.36
CA LYS A 122 -4.06 11.02 -7.74
C LYS A 122 -4.79 11.27 -6.43
N PHE A 123 -4.09 11.89 -5.47
CA PHE A 123 -4.72 12.31 -4.23
C PHE A 123 -5.70 13.48 -4.46
N GLY A 124 -6.87 13.36 -3.85
CA GLY A 124 -7.91 14.40 -3.87
C GLY A 124 -8.75 14.37 -2.61
N LEU A 125 -9.72 15.25 -2.53
CA LEU A 125 -10.71 15.29 -1.47
C LEU A 125 -11.95 14.49 -1.89
N ALA A 126 -12.46 13.67 -0.98
CA ALA A 126 -13.76 13.04 -1.09
C ALA A 126 -14.79 13.78 -0.22
N ALA A 127 -16.01 13.28 -0.19
CA ALA A 127 -17.06 13.78 0.69
C ALA A 127 -16.55 13.85 2.15
N GLY A 128 -16.95 14.91 2.88
CA GLY A 128 -16.48 15.12 4.25
C GLY A 128 -15.02 15.61 4.36
N LYS A 129 -14.44 16.10 3.28
CA LYS A 129 -13.04 16.60 3.20
C LYS A 129 -11.99 15.55 3.52
N GLN A 130 -12.32 14.27 3.47
CA GLN A 130 -11.36 13.19 3.62
C GLN A 130 -10.43 13.14 2.39
N ARG A 131 -9.11 13.10 2.63
CA ARG A 131 -8.15 12.88 1.56
C ARG A 131 -8.09 11.41 1.20
N VAL A 132 -8.29 11.10 -0.08
CA VAL A 132 -8.24 9.74 -0.63
C VAL A 132 -7.33 9.70 -1.86
N LEU A 133 -6.85 8.52 -2.24
CA LEU A 133 -6.23 8.31 -3.54
C LEU A 133 -7.33 7.88 -4.52
N TRP A 134 -7.73 8.78 -5.40
CA TRP A 134 -8.67 8.47 -6.48
C TRP A 134 -7.98 7.53 -7.48
N VAL A 135 -8.50 6.33 -7.59
CA VAL A 135 -8.05 5.32 -8.56
C VAL A 135 -8.76 5.52 -9.88
N ASP A 136 -10.09 5.54 -9.84
CA ASP A 136 -10.93 5.90 -10.98
C ASP A 136 -11.99 6.93 -10.54
N TYR A 137 -11.78 8.16 -10.94
CA TYR A 137 -12.68 9.26 -10.58
C TYR A 137 -14.04 9.15 -11.27
N ALA A 138 -14.07 8.63 -12.50
CA ALA A 138 -15.30 8.50 -13.26
C ALA A 138 -16.31 7.51 -12.65
N THR A 139 -15.80 6.48 -12.03
CA THR A 139 -16.62 5.45 -11.36
C THR A 139 -16.64 5.60 -9.84
N SER A 140 -16.05 6.69 -9.32
CA SER A 140 -15.95 6.99 -7.88
C SER A 140 -15.20 5.93 -7.06
N VAL A 141 -14.19 5.28 -7.64
CA VAL A 141 -13.35 4.32 -6.96
C VAL A 141 -12.11 4.99 -6.38
N ALA A 142 -11.93 4.85 -5.07
CA ALA A 142 -10.79 5.41 -4.35
C ALA A 142 -10.13 4.38 -3.45
N MET A 143 -8.83 4.56 -3.20
CA MET A 143 -8.08 3.82 -2.19
C MET A 143 -7.93 4.70 -0.94
N HIS A 144 -8.37 4.18 0.20
CA HIS A 144 -8.36 4.89 1.48
C HIS A 144 -8.36 3.92 2.66
N THR A 145 -8.17 4.44 3.87
CA THR A 145 -8.27 3.63 5.09
C THR A 145 -9.72 3.22 5.35
N ILE A 146 -9.94 2.19 6.17
CA ILE A 146 -11.28 1.80 6.60
C ILE A 146 -11.99 3.04 7.16
N PRO A 147 -13.17 3.43 6.61
CA PRO A 147 -13.91 4.57 7.10
C PRO A 147 -14.47 4.30 8.51
N LYS A 148 -14.71 5.36 9.26
CA LYS A 148 -15.54 5.27 10.46
C LYS A 148 -16.96 4.89 10.00
N GLY A 149 -17.39 3.70 10.30
CA GLY A 149 -18.66 3.16 9.82
C GLY A 149 -19.29 2.23 10.84
N ASN A 150 -20.15 1.34 10.37
CA ASN A 150 -20.87 0.39 11.20
C ASN A 150 -19.91 -0.66 11.79
N PRO A 151 -19.70 -0.72 13.13
CA PRO A 151 -18.84 -1.72 13.77
C PRO A 151 -19.27 -3.17 13.49
N LYS A 152 -20.57 -3.39 13.22
CA LYS A 152 -21.10 -4.72 12.88
C LYS A 152 -20.52 -5.29 11.58
N GLU A 153 -19.99 -4.44 10.71
CA GLU A 153 -19.32 -4.90 9.48
C GLU A 153 -17.97 -5.58 9.74
N LYS A 154 -17.38 -5.41 10.92
CA LYS A 154 -16.13 -6.06 11.34
C LYS A 154 -15.00 -5.94 10.29
N ARG A 155 -14.90 -4.78 9.63
CA ARG A 155 -13.99 -4.58 8.48
C ARG A 155 -12.53 -4.89 8.79
N ARG A 156 -12.06 -4.64 10.02
CA ARG A 156 -10.67 -4.97 10.40
C ARG A 156 -10.44 -6.47 10.48
N GLU A 157 -11.39 -7.22 11.07
CA GLU A 157 -11.34 -8.67 11.16
C GLU A 157 -11.40 -9.29 9.75
N ARG A 158 -12.35 -8.82 8.94
CA ARG A 158 -12.51 -9.25 7.54
C ARG A 158 -11.25 -9.00 6.71
N MET A 159 -10.60 -7.84 6.87
CA MET A 159 -9.36 -7.53 6.15
C MET A 159 -8.22 -8.50 6.46
N LEU A 160 -8.19 -9.08 7.65
CA LEU A 160 -7.17 -10.03 8.10
C LEU A 160 -7.60 -11.49 7.94
N SER A 161 -8.79 -11.74 7.42
CA SER A 161 -9.27 -13.09 7.17
C SER A 161 -8.46 -13.77 6.07
N PRO A 162 -8.15 -15.06 6.18
CA PRO A 162 -7.55 -15.82 5.10
C PRO A 162 -8.55 -16.14 3.96
N THR A 163 -9.83 -15.89 4.19
CA THR A 163 -10.90 -16.16 3.23
C THR A 163 -11.19 -14.91 2.40
N ILE A 164 -10.95 -14.98 1.09
CA ILE A 164 -11.07 -13.83 0.17
C ILE A 164 -12.48 -13.24 0.16
N ASP A 165 -13.52 -14.06 0.30
CA ASP A 165 -14.90 -13.59 0.35
C ASP A 165 -15.15 -12.64 1.52
N ASP A 166 -14.45 -12.81 2.63
CA ASP A 166 -14.51 -11.89 3.76
C ASP A 166 -13.98 -10.49 3.41
N ASN A 167 -13.07 -10.40 2.48
CA ASN A 167 -12.51 -9.12 2.04
C ASN A 167 -13.45 -8.32 1.12
N ARG A 168 -14.56 -8.92 0.67
CA ARG A 168 -15.54 -8.27 -0.20
C ARG A 168 -16.65 -7.62 0.60
N ILE A 169 -16.57 -6.30 0.77
CA ILE A 169 -17.54 -5.56 1.60
C ILE A 169 -17.74 -4.11 1.16
N THR A 170 -16.90 -3.58 0.28
CA THR A 170 -16.99 -2.18 -0.10
C THR A 170 -17.96 -1.94 -1.27
N PHE A 171 -18.21 -0.69 -1.58
CA PHE A 171 -18.99 -0.27 -2.76
C PHE A 171 -18.13 -0.17 -4.03
N GLY A 172 -16.92 -0.73 -4.03
CA GLY A 172 -15.94 -0.66 -5.10
C GLY A 172 -14.62 0.00 -4.67
N CYS A 173 -14.64 0.86 -3.66
CA CYS A 173 -13.42 1.44 -3.09
C CYS A 173 -12.51 0.36 -2.49
N ILE A 174 -11.21 0.63 -2.51
CA ILE A 174 -10.18 -0.24 -1.95
C ILE A 174 -9.80 0.27 -0.56
N ASN A 175 -10.13 -0.49 0.49
CA ASN A 175 -9.67 -0.13 1.83
C ASN A 175 -8.34 -0.79 2.15
N VAL A 176 -7.42 -0.02 2.71
CA VAL A 176 -6.09 -0.46 3.11
C VAL A 176 -5.80 -0.17 4.58
N PRO A 177 -4.86 -0.87 5.23
CA PRO A 177 -4.43 -0.56 6.59
C PRO A 177 -3.86 0.85 6.72
N ILE A 178 -4.08 1.48 7.87
CA ILE A 178 -3.61 2.86 8.16
C ILE A 178 -2.10 2.99 7.99
N ALA A 179 -1.33 1.98 8.43
CA ALA A 179 0.13 1.98 8.30
C ALA A 179 0.55 1.98 6.82
N PHE A 180 -0.03 1.11 5.99
CA PHE A 180 0.22 1.05 4.55
C PHE A 180 -0.13 2.39 3.87
N TYR A 181 -1.29 2.96 4.19
CA TYR A 181 -1.74 4.23 3.63
C TYR A 181 -0.80 5.40 3.97
N ASN A 182 -0.48 5.57 5.26
CA ASN A 182 0.26 6.73 5.72
C ASN A 182 1.77 6.63 5.48
N ARG A 183 2.37 5.44 5.67
CA ARG A 183 3.82 5.24 5.59
C ARG A 183 4.29 4.78 4.21
N GLY A 184 3.44 4.04 3.49
CA GLY A 184 3.74 3.53 2.15
C GLY A 184 3.13 4.41 1.05
N LEU A 185 1.83 4.33 0.88
CA LEU A 185 1.11 4.88 -0.28
C LEU A 185 1.24 6.40 -0.37
N ARG A 186 0.93 7.11 0.71
CA ARG A 186 0.88 8.57 0.72
C ARG A 186 2.22 9.24 0.38
N PRO A 187 3.38 8.87 0.94
CA PRO A 187 4.66 9.47 0.54
C PRO A 187 4.98 9.30 -0.94
N GLN A 188 4.60 8.17 -1.53
CA GLN A 188 4.89 7.87 -2.92
C GLN A 188 3.99 8.64 -3.89
N PHE A 189 2.69 8.69 -3.64
CA PHE A 189 1.69 9.20 -4.57
C PHE A 189 1.32 10.68 -4.37
N LEU A 190 1.69 11.31 -3.23
CA LEU A 190 1.16 12.62 -2.85
C LEU A 190 1.51 13.73 -3.85
N LYS A 191 2.72 13.72 -4.42
CA LYS A 191 3.21 14.83 -5.26
C LYS A 191 2.76 14.72 -6.71
N LYS A 192 2.97 13.57 -7.34
CA LYS A 192 2.77 13.37 -8.79
C LYS A 192 1.66 12.38 -9.12
N GLY A 193 1.11 11.68 -8.11
CA GLY A 193 0.28 10.50 -8.33
C GLY A 193 1.13 9.29 -8.68
N GLY A 194 0.50 8.28 -9.25
CA GLY A 194 1.13 7.03 -9.66
C GLY A 194 0.13 6.11 -10.33
N TYR A 195 0.57 4.96 -10.78
CA TYR A 195 -0.33 4.01 -11.41
C TYR A 195 -0.86 3.00 -10.39
N VAL A 196 -2.13 2.65 -10.54
CA VAL A 196 -2.75 1.52 -9.84
C VAL A 196 -3.22 0.52 -10.90
N TYR A 197 -2.66 -0.67 -10.85
CA TYR A 197 -3.05 -1.80 -11.68
C TYR A 197 -3.94 -2.70 -10.84
N VAL A 198 -5.21 -2.80 -11.22
CA VAL A 198 -6.18 -3.68 -10.55
C VAL A 198 -6.34 -4.93 -11.41
N LEU A 199 -5.92 -6.07 -10.88
CA LEU A 199 -5.99 -7.35 -11.59
C LEU A 199 -7.44 -7.83 -11.69
N PRO A 200 -7.77 -8.61 -12.75
CA PRO A 200 -9.12 -9.11 -12.94
C PRO A 200 -9.54 -10.15 -11.90
N ASP A 201 -10.85 -10.25 -11.72
CA ASP A 201 -11.52 -11.32 -10.97
C ASP A 201 -11.92 -12.47 -11.88
N THR A 202 -12.54 -12.10 -13.01
CA THR A 202 -13.30 -13.04 -13.89
C THR A 202 -12.79 -13.03 -15.31
N LYS A 203 -12.25 -11.90 -15.78
CA LYS A 203 -11.67 -11.78 -17.12
C LYS A 203 -10.28 -12.41 -17.17
N LEU A 204 -9.86 -12.77 -18.38
CA LEU A 204 -8.45 -13.10 -18.62
C LEU A 204 -7.58 -11.85 -18.40
N LEU A 205 -6.39 -12.05 -17.88
CA LEU A 205 -5.45 -10.96 -17.60
C LEU A 205 -5.18 -10.12 -18.87
N GLU A 206 -5.03 -10.77 -20.01
CA GLU A 206 -4.79 -10.16 -21.31
C GLU A 206 -6.00 -9.36 -21.85
N ALA A 207 -7.21 -9.71 -21.43
CA ALA A 207 -8.39 -8.93 -21.79
C ALA A 207 -8.39 -7.57 -21.09
N VAL A 208 -7.78 -7.48 -19.90
CA VAL A 208 -7.64 -6.25 -19.12
C VAL A 208 -6.35 -5.51 -19.46
N PHE A 209 -5.28 -6.25 -19.73
CA PHE A 209 -3.96 -5.73 -20.08
C PHE A 209 -3.50 -6.30 -21.44
N PRO A 210 -4.04 -5.79 -22.57
CA PRO A 210 -3.78 -6.31 -23.91
C PRO A 210 -2.30 -6.44 -24.28
N PRO A 211 -1.37 -5.58 -23.81
CA PRO A 211 0.04 -5.76 -24.12
C PRO A 211 0.64 -7.08 -23.62
N LEU A 212 -0.01 -7.76 -22.67
CA LEU A 212 0.44 -9.08 -22.19
C LEU A 212 0.17 -10.24 -23.16
N HIS A 213 -0.64 -10.03 -24.21
CA HIS A 213 -0.85 -11.02 -25.27
C HIS A 213 0.40 -11.29 -26.13
N VAL A 214 1.25 -10.27 -26.31
CA VAL A 214 2.25 -10.26 -27.40
C VAL A 214 3.63 -10.72 -26.93
N GLN A 215 3.88 -10.81 -25.63
CA GLN A 215 5.20 -11.13 -25.10
C GLN A 215 5.12 -12.10 -23.92
N SER A 216 5.74 -13.27 -24.09
CA SER A 216 6.31 -13.97 -22.95
C SER A 216 7.45 -13.11 -22.42
N TYR A 217 7.18 -12.26 -21.42
CA TYR A 217 8.21 -11.53 -20.68
C TYR A 217 8.98 -12.53 -19.80
N ARG A 218 9.69 -13.44 -20.45
CA ARG A 218 10.74 -14.23 -19.81
C ARG A 218 11.95 -13.33 -19.73
N LYS A 219 12.43 -13.10 -18.53
CA LYS A 219 13.81 -12.71 -18.31
C LYS A 219 14.65 -13.68 -19.14
N ALA A 220 15.36 -13.18 -20.13
CA ALA A 220 16.38 -13.97 -20.77
C ALA A 220 17.33 -14.40 -19.65
N ASP A 221 17.40 -15.70 -19.41
CA ASP A 221 18.38 -16.26 -18.51
C ASP A 221 19.74 -15.77 -18.99
N ALA A 222 20.38 -14.95 -18.20
CA ALA A 222 21.78 -14.60 -18.34
C ALA A 222 22.58 -15.85 -18.00
N SER A 223 22.72 -16.72 -18.97
CA SER A 223 23.64 -17.84 -18.97
C SER A 223 24.53 -17.71 -20.21
N SER A 224 25.66 -17.06 -20.00
CA SER A 224 26.94 -17.34 -20.71
C SER A 224 28.06 -16.69 -19.92
#